data_31792b0200d897413ea327f1b32a5bae
#
_entry.id   31792b0200d897413ea327f1b32a5bae
#
_cell.length_a   1.000
_cell.length_b   1.000
_cell.length_c   1.000
_cell.angle_alpha   90.00
_cell.angle_beta   90.00
_cell.angle_gamma   90.00
#
_symmetry.space_group_name_H-M   'P 1'
#
loop_
_entity.id
_entity.type
_entity.pdbx_description
1 polymer ?
#
loop_
_entity_poly.entity_id
_entity_poly.type
_entity_poly.pdbx_seq_one_letter_code
_entity_poly.pdbx_strand_id
1 'polypeptide(L)'
;DHDGAIAHIHASLSVTISGNQIAVPGNTGIQDEMCSNGMRGIHTHDDTGRLHIETPGAMDAPVGAFFEIWGEDFDETHILNKEANDVNEVVMFVNGVQNYDYQNYVMHDGDVIEIEYREK
;
A
#
# COMPACT_ATOMS: atom_id res chain seq x y z
N ASP A 1 11.66 16.84 -11.94
CA ASP A 1 11.69 17.34 -11.51
C ASP A 1 12.34 18.15 -11.36
N HIS A 2 12.32 18.43 -11.61
CA HIS A 2 12.91 19.35 -11.62
C HIS A 2 13.34 19.62 -10.59
N ASP A 3 13.44 19.93 -10.62
CA ASP A 3 14.01 20.31 -9.49
C ASP A 3 14.20 19.13 -8.64
N GLY A 4 14.07 17.99 -9.09
CA GLY A 4 14.40 16.85 -8.32
C GLY A 4 13.80 16.81 -6.96
N ALA A 5 12.87 17.65 -6.72
CA ALA A 5 12.33 17.71 -5.39
C ALA A 5 11.29 16.65 -5.17
N ILE A 6 10.83 15.98 -6.20
CA ILE A 6 9.77 15.00 -6.08
C ILE A 6 10.28 13.66 -6.57
N ALA A 7 10.12 12.66 -5.76
CA ALA A 7 10.43 11.30 -6.16
C ALA A 7 9.19 10.67 -6.78
N HIS A 8 9.37 9.99 -7.88
CA HIS A 8 8.29 9.26 -8.53
C HIS A 8 8.59 7.79 -8.42
N ILE A 9 7.73 7.08 -7.72
CA ILE A 9 7.92 5.67 -7.46
C ILE A 9 6.65 4.93 -7.86
N HIS A 10 6.80 3.75 -8.39
CA HIS A 10 5.67 2.87 -8.68
C HIS A 10 5.86 1.57 -7.93
N ALA A 11 4.84 1.14 -7.24
CA ALA A 11 4.86 -0.14 -6.53
C ALA A 11 3.55 -0.85 -6.83
N SER A 12 3.53 -2.16 -6.67
CA SER A 12 2.31 -2.94 -6.86
C SER A 12 1.85 -3.48 -5.52
N LEU A 13 0.55 -3.46 -5.30
CA LEU A 13 -0.03 -3.97 -4.07
C LEU A 13 -1.13 -4.98 -4.40
N SER A 14 -1.07 -6.14 -3.79
CA SER A 14 -2.17 -7.10 -3.89
C SER A 14 -2.57 -7.55 -2.50
N VAL A 15 -3.85 -7.79 -2.32
CA VAL A 15 -4.41 -8.26 -1.06
C VAL A 15 -5.23 -9.51 -1.35
N THR A 16 -4.94 -10.58 -0.63
CA THR A 16 -5.65 -11.84 -0.79
C THR A 16 -6.25 -12.25 0.55
N ILE A 17 -7.54 -12.51 0.57
CA ILE A 17 -8.24 -12.91 1.78
C ILE A 17 -8.73 -14.33 1.58
N SER A 18 -8.16 -15.27 2.32
CA SER A 18 -8.56 -16.69 2.28
C SER A 18 -8.58 -17.21 0.84
N GLY A 19 -7.54 -16.87 0.09
CA GLY A 19 -7.39 -17.35 -1.29
C GLY A 19 -8.10 -16.50 -2.33
N ASN A 20 -8.83 -15.47 -1.94
CA ASN A 20 -9.55 -14.62 -2.87
C ASN A 20 -8.86 -13.27 -3.00
N GLN A 21 -8.51 -12.89 -4.20
CA GLN A 21 -7.86 -11.62 -4.41
C GLN A 21 -8.89 -10.49 -4.30
N ILE A 22 -8.53 -9.47 -3.54
CA ILE A 22 -9.40 -8.32 -3.32
C ILE A 22 -8.89 -7.19 -4.20
N ALA A 23 -9.75 -6.61 -5.00
CA ALA A 23 -9.35 -5.53 -5.89
C ALA A 23 -9.01 -4.29 -5.08
N VAL A 24 -7.89 -3.64 -5.42
CA VAL A 24 -7.55 -2.34 -4.87
C VAL A 24 -8.25 -1.33 -5.78
N PRO A 25 -9.15 -0.51 -5.25
CA PRO A 25 -9.97 0.33 -6.11
C PRO A 25 -9.14 1.31 -6.92
N GLY A 26 -9.56 1.55 -8.15
CA GLY A 26 -8.95 2.58 -8.93
C GLY A 26 -9.33 3.95 -8.41
N ASN A 27 -8.56 4.93 -8.79
CA ASN A 27 -8.80 6.34 -8.41
C ASN A 27 -8.75 6.58 -6.90
N THR A 28 -8.17 5.65 -6.15
CA THR A 28 -8.00 5.86 -4.71
C THR A 28 -6.96 6.97 -4.52
N GLY A 29 -7.33 7.96 -3.75
CA GLY A 29 -6.44 9.08 -3.48
C GLY A 29 -6.45 10.18 -4.51
N ILE A 30 -7.13 9.99 -5.63
CA ILE A 30 -7.06 10.97 -6.69
C ILE A 30 -7.75 12.28 -6.35
N GLN A 31 -8.91 12.21 -5.74
CA GLN A 31 -9.58 13.45 -5.45
C GLN A 31 -8.86 14.23 -4.40
N ASP A 32 -7.87 13.65 -3.81
CA ASP A 32 -7.13 14.39 -2.84
C ASP A 32 -6.21 15.36 -3.48
N GLU A 33 -6.20 15.43 -4.75
CA GLU A 33 -5.42 16.41 -5.37
C GLU A 33 -5.85 17.73 -4.90
N MET A 34 -7.02 17.79 -4.37
CA MET A 34 -7.41 19.00 -3.84
C MET A 34 -6.58 19.39 -2.71
N CYS A 35 -5.94 18.53 -2.13
CA CYS A 35 -5.06 18.89 -1.12
C CYS A 35 -3.97 19.62 -1.73
N SER A 36 -4.35 20.36 -2.51
CA SER A 36 -3.61 21.31 -3.05
C SER A 36 -2.20 21.11 -3.13
N ASN A 37 -1.59 20.82 -2.23
CA ASN A 37 -0.20 20.75 -2.35
C ASN A 37 0.17 19.48 -3.02
N GLY A 38 -0.76 18.71 -3.44
CA GLY A 38 -0.43 17.56 -4.21
C GLY A 38 0.44 16.61 -3.50
N MET A 39 0.57 16.80 -2.27
CA MET A 39 1.52 16.01 -1.62
C MET A 39 0.99 14.72 -1.26
N ARG A 40 -0.21 14.53 -1.47
CA ARG A 40 -0.74 13.32 -1.19
C ARG A 40 -0.12 12.35 -2.00
N GLY A 41 0.75 12.12 -2.11
CA GLY A 41 1.56 11.41 -2.90
C GLY A 41 1.24 9.98 -3.26
N ILE A 42 0.31 9.32 -2.68
CA ILE A 42 0.02 7.92 -2.96
C ILE A 42 -1.39 7.77 -3.51
N HIS A 43 -1.51 7.18 -4.69
CA HIS A 43 -2.82 7.02 -5.29
C HIS A 43 -2.80 5.92 -6.35
N THR A 44 -3.98 5.50 -6.80
CA THR A 44 -4.11 4.55 -7.90
C THR A 44 -4.92 5.21 -9.00
N HIS A 45 -4.68 4.79 -10.24
CA HIS A 45 -5.46 5.26 -11.37
C HIS A 45 -6.42 4.20 -11.86
N ASP A 46 -6.19 2.94 -11.49
CA ASP A 46 -7.04 1.85 -11.93
C ASP A 46 -7.05 0.79 -10.84
N ASP A 47 -7.68 -0.35 -11.11
CA ASP A 47 -7.83 -1.37 -10.09
C ASP A 47 -6.82 -2.49 -10.22
N THR A 48 -5.65 -2.22 -10.79
CA THR A 48 -4.62 -3.23 -10.92
C THR A 48 -3.76 -3.36 -9.68
N GLY A 49 -3.94 -2.48 -8.71
CA GLY A 49 -3.08 -2.49 -7.52
C GLY A 49 -1.80 -1.72 -7.71
N ARG A 50 -1.64 -1.03 -8.83
CA ARG A 50 -0.42 -0.27 -9.05
C ARG A 50 -0.52 1.08 -8.37
N LEU A 51 0.40 1.33 -7.45
CA LEU A 51 0.43 2.57 -6.69
C LEU A 51 1.38 3.55 -7.34
N HIS A 52 0.95 4.78 -7.44
CA HIS A 52 1.81 5.88 -7.88
C HIS A 52 2.16 6.69 -6.67
N ILE A 53 3.45 6.83 -6.41
CA ILE A 53 3.93 7.50 -5.21
C ILE A 53 4.78 8.68 -5.63
N GLU A 54 4.38 9.86 -5.22
CA GLU A 54 5.11 11.09 -5.51
C GLU A 54 5.31 11.82 -4.22
N THR A 55 6.52 11.86 -3.72
CA THR A 55 6.79 12.50 -2.45
C THR A 55 7.90 13.53 -2.62
N PRO A 56 7.87 14.57 -1.81
CA PRO A 56 8.97 15.51 -1.85
C PRO A 56 10.22 14.86 -1.29
N GLY A 57 11.27 14.95 -2.06
CA GLY A 57 12.59 14.60 -1.58
C GLY A 57 12.66 13.41 -0.67
N ALA A 58 12.92 13.64 0.56
CA ALA A 58 13.24 12.59 1.49
C ALA A 58 12.05 12.01 2.25
N MET A 59 10.86 12.37 1.89
CA MET A 59 9.73 11.87 2.66
C MET A 59 9.52 10.39 2.42
N ASP A 60 9.09 9.70 3.47
CA ASP A 60 8.82 8.28 3.39
C ASP A 60 7.42 8.01 2.84
N ALA A 61 7.27 6.86 2.23
CA ALA A 61 5.96 6.40 1.77
C ALA A 61 5.73 4.99 2.31
N PRO A 62 5.31 4.88 3.57
CA PRO A 62 5.06 3.55 4.12
C PRO A 62 3.75 2.98 3.60
N VAL A 63 3.67 1.66 3.57
CA VAL A 63 2.49 0.96 3.07
C VAL A 63 1.24 1.44 3.79
N GLY A 64 1.33 1.65 5.11
CA GLY A 64 0.17 2.09 5.87
C GLY A 64 -0.39 3.42 5.43
N ALA A 65 0.44 4.28 4.84
CA ALA A 65 -0.06 5.56 4.36
C ALA A 65 -1.08 5.37 3.24
N PHE A 66 -0.86 4.39 2.36
CA PHE A 66 -1.85 4.13 1.32
C PHE A 66 -3.15 3.60 1.93
N PHE A 67 -3.05 2.72 2.93
CA PHE A 67 -4.25 2.19 3.54
C PHE A 67 -5.04 3.27 4.27
N GLU A 68 -4.37 4.29 4.82
CA GLU A 68 -5.09 5.41 5.41
C GLU A 68 -5.86 6.18 4.35
N ILE A 69 -5.27 6.38 3.18
CA ILE A 69 -5.94 7.07 2.09
C ILE A 69 -7.12 6.24 1.59
N TRP A 70 -6.94 4.93 1.50
CA TRP A 70 -8.01 4.03 1.07
C TRP A 70 -9.13 3.95 2.13
N GLY A 71 -8.78 4.19 3.39
CA GLY A 71 -9.78 4.10 4.46
C GLY A 71 -9.91 2.71 5.02
N GLU A 72 -8.90 1.86 4.83
CA GLU A 72 -8.94 0.49 5.32
C GLU A 72 -7.83 0.24 6.32
N ASP A 73 -8.01 -0.74 7.17
CA ASP A 73 -7.03 -1.05 8.21
C ASP A 73 -5.95 -1.99 7.68
N PHE A 74 -4.73 -1.76 8.12
CA PHE A 74 -3.65 -2.69 7.87
C PHE A 74 -2.57 -2.55 8.94
N ASP A 75 -2.29 -3.66 9.61
CA ASP A 75 -1.12 -3.77 10.46
C ASP A 75 -0.82 -5.27 10.60
N GLU A 76 0.05 -5.64 11.53
CA GLU A 76 0.49 -7.04 11.62
C GLU A 76 -0.64 -7.96 12.08
N THR A 77 -1.75 -7.43 12.56
CA THR A 77 -2.87 -8.25 13.01
C THR A 77 -4.18 -7.94 12.30
N HIS A 78 -4.19 -6.96 11.41
CA HIS A 78 -5.42 -6.55 10.71
C HIS A 78 -5.17 -6.33 9.24
N ILE A 79 -6.12 -6.76 8.42
CA ILE A 79 -6.13 -6.39 7.01
C ILE A 79 -7.59 -6.22 6.59
N LEU A 80 -7.93 -5.00 6.16
CA LEU A 80 -9.29 -4.62 5.83
C LEU A 80 -10.17 -4.86 7.07
N ASN A 81 -11.21 -5.66 6.98
CA ASN A 81 -12.06 -5.92 8.14
C ASN A 81 -11.75 -7.27 8.81
N LYS A 82 -10.57 -7.83 8.53
CA LYS A 82 -10.19 -9.13 9.08
C LYS A 82 -9.14 -8.94 10.16
N GLU A 83 -9.20 -9.81 11.17
CA GLU A 83 -8.25 -9.75 12.27
C GLU A 83 -7.60 -11.12 12.45
N ALA A 84 -6.30 -11.13 12.70
CA ALA A 84 -5.58 -12.36 12.99
C ALA A 84 -6.11 -13.02 14.27
N ASN A 85 -6.10 -14.34 14.29
CA ASN A 85 -6.61 -15.07 15.44
C ASN A 85 -5.88 -16.42 15.54
N ASP A 86 -6.44 -17.37 16.31
CA ASP A 86 -5.77 -18.65 16.51
C ASP A 86 -5.66 -19.45 15.22
N VAL A 87 -6.52 -19.22 14.27
CA VAL A 87 -6.59 -19.99 13.04
C VAL A 87 -5.93 -19.26 11.87
N ASN A 88 -6.09 -17.96 11.81
CA ASN A 88 -5.66 -17.17 10.65
C ASN A 88 -4.62 -16.15 11.02
N GLU A 89 -3.80 -15.81 10.04
CA GLU A 89 -2.72 -14.84 10.23
C GLU A 89 -2.71 -13.83 9.08
N VAL A 90 -2.08 -12.68 9.34
CA VAL A 90 -1.82 -11.67 8.32
C VAL A 90 -0.34 -11.74 8.00
N VAL A 91 0.01 -11.88 6.72
CA VAL A 91 1.41 -11.90 6.31
C VAL A 91 1.62 -10.93 5.18
N MET A 92 2.83 -10.43 5.05
CA MET A 92 3.20 -9.54 3.96
C MET A 92 4.50 -10.00 3.33
N PHE A 93 4.53 -9.94 2.00
CA PHE A 93 5.73 -10.25 1.24
C PHE A 93 6.10 -9.03 0.40
N VAL A 94 7.39 -8.76 0.30
CA VAL A 94 7.90 -7.71 -0.57
C VAL A 94 8.87 -8.36 -1.52
N ASN A 95 8.56 -8.31 -2.81
CA ASN A 95 9.39 -8.90 -3.85
C ASN A 95 9.64 -10.39 -3.59
N GLY A 96 8.62 -11.07 -3.07
CA GLY A 96 8.69 -12.50 -2.85
C GLY A 96 9.31 -12.92 -1.53
N VAL A 97 9.72 -11.97 -0.69
CA VAL A 97 10.37 -12.27 0.58
C VAL A 97 9.47 -11.78 1.70
N GLN A 98 9.20 -12.63 2.68
CA GLN A 98 8.34 -12.22 3.78
C GLN A 98 8.95 -11.04 4.52
N ASN A 99 8.10 -10.06 4.81
CA ASN A 99 8.54 -8.82 5.43
C ASN A 99 7.72 -8.60 6.69
N TYR A 100 8.37 -8.20 7.75
CA TYR A 100 7.73 -8.06 9.05
C TYR A 100 7.52 -6.61 9.47
N ASP A 101 7.76 -5.66 8.57
CA ASP A 101 7.51 -4.26 8.89
C ASP A 101 6.07 -3.86 8.70
N TYR A 102 5.31 -4.65 7.91
CA TYR A 102 3.88 -4.43 7.69
C TYR A 102 3.60 -2.98 7.32
N GLN A 103 2.74 -2.29 8.06
CA GLN A 103 2.34 -0.94 7.70
C GLN A 103 3.49 0.06 7.72
N ASN A 104 4.58 -0.29 8.38
CA ASN A 104 5.72 0.60 8.48
C ASN A 104 6.75 0.42 7.36
N TYR A 105 6.51 -0.54 6.48
CA TYR A 105 7.46 -0.77 5.39
C TYR A 105 7.43 0.41 4.43
N VAL A 106 8.60 0.99 4.17
CA VAL A 106 8.72 2.12 3.26
C VAL A 106 8.88 1.59 1.84
N MET A 107 7.97 1.97 0.96
CA MET A 107 7.95 1.45 -0.40
C MET A 107 9.04 2.05 -1.26
N HIS A 108 9.55 1.25 -2.19
CA HIS A 108 10.59 1.66 -3.13
C HIS A 108 10.11 1.38 -4.54
N ASP A 109 10.71 2.06 -5.51
CA ASP A 109 10.32 1.90 -6.90
C ASP A 109 10.49 0.45 -7.34
N GLY A 110 9.46 -0.09 -7.94
CA GLY A 110 9.49 -1.47 -8.41
C GLY A 110 9.09 -2.51 -7.40
N ASP A 111 8.77 -2.09 -6.17
CA ASP A 111 8.38 -3.08 -5.16
C ASP A 111 7.07 -3.77 -5.54
N VAL A 112 7.02 -5.06 -5.28
CA VAL A 112 5.80 -5.86 -5.42
C VAL A 112 5.41 -6.29 -4.02
N ILE A 113 4.30 -5.76 -3.52
CA ILE A 113 3.88 -5.98 -2.14
C ILE A 113 2.63 -6.86 -2.16
N GLU A 114 2.69 -7.97 -1.43
CA GLU A 114 1.59 -8.91 -1.36
C GLU A 114 1.19 -9.09 0.10
N ILE A 115 -0.08 -8.90 0.39
CA ILE A 115 -0.59 -9.06 1.75
C ILE A 115 -1.63 -10.15 1.71
N GLU A 116 -1.53 -11.11 2.62
CA GLU A 116 -2.46 -12.24 2.65
C GLU A 116 -3.02 -12.45 4.04
N TYR A 117 -4.31 -12.74 4.09
CA TYR A 117 -4.97 -13.23 5.28
C TYR A 117 -5.25 -14.70 5.01
N ARG A 118 -4.63 -15.59 5.77
CA ARG A 118 -4.66 -17.02 5.45
C ARG A 118 -4.60 -17.85 6.71
N GLU A 119 -4.92 -19.14 6.58
CA GLU A 119 -4.78 -20.05 7.69
C GLU A 119 -3.31 -20.26 8.02
N LYS A 120 -3.03 -20.36 9.28
CA LYS A 120 -1.69 -20.63 9.76
C LYS A 120 -1.17 -21.99 9.34
#